data_1d22134d875b546b301e992a5668e0d5
#
_entry.id   1d22134d875b546b301e992a5668e0d5
#
_cell.length_a   1.000
_cell.length_b   1.000
_cell.length_c   1.000
_cell.angle_alpha   90.00
_cell.angle_beta   90.00
_cell.angle_gamma   90.00
#
_symmetry.space_group_name_H-M   'P 1'
#
loop_
_entity.id
_entity.type
_entity.pdbx_description
1 polymer ?
#
loop_
_entity_poly.entity_id
_entity_poly.type
_entity_poly.pdbx_seq_one_letter_code
_entity_poly.pdbx_strand_id
1 'polypeptide(L)'
;DRITYGLWSGEDKILENCTLSLTLADRTLGEKPRLRSVKRSSADEVLERRNPTKNASVRNRYNAVRLNFAGGYAVEFRLFDGAAYRFVTSLPGEVEVMGEACRLGFPAGSEAWLSEVDGFRSMYEEPYTRVATAEYDSADRMSYLPVLVGMPGGKKVLLAESDVRDYPCMFVRGDGAGGFESLFPRVPKEYAPAGDRSLKIVAEEPYIARTQGTRTFPWRVAVVAEKDAALIENELVWLLAEPAADADWDWVKPGLVSWDWWNGMRLTGVDFRAGRNTES
;
A
#
# COMPACT_ATOMS: atom_id res chain seq x y z
N ASP A 1 -8.95 -21.06 -13.22
CA ASP A 1 -9.07 -21.11 -11.76
C ASP A 1 -8.05 -20.17 -11.15
N ARG A 2 -8.51 -19.24 -10.30
CA ARG A 2 -7.71 -18.21 -9.61
C ARG A 2 -8.16 -18.10 -8.17
N ILE A 3 -7.35 -17.49 -7.32
CA ILE A 3 -7.79 -17.10 -5.98
C ILE A 3 -8.69 -15.88 -6.12
N THR A 4 -9.93 -15.99 -5.62
CA THR A 4 -10.90 -14.91 -5.59
C THR A 4 -11.35 -14.63 -4.16
N TYR A 5 -11.68 -13.38 -3.87
CA TYR A 5 -12.22 -12.98 -2.57
C TYR A 5 -13.20 -11.83 -2.70
N GLY A 6 -13.96 -11.59 -1.66
CA GLY A 6 -14.80 -10.42 -1.46
C GLY A 6 -14.76 -9.99 -0.01
N LEU A 7 -15.19 -8.77 0.27
CA LEU A 7 -15.25 -8.19 1.60
C LEU A 7 -16.66 -7.66 1.86
N TRP A 8 -17.22 -8.00 3.00
CA TRP A 8 -18.50 -7.51 3.47
C TRP A 8 -18.36 -6.83 4.83
N SER A 9 -19.18 -5.82 5.08
CA SER A 9 -19.34 -5.18 6.38
C SER A 9 -20.83 -5.26 6.75
N GLY A 10 -21.17 -6.22 7.64
CA GLY A 10 -22.56 -6.64 7.83
C GLY A 10 -23.12 -7.28 6.55
N GLU A 11 -24.23 -6.76 6.05
CA GLU A 11 -24.85 -7.22 4.80
C GLU A 11 -24.33 -6.48 3.56
N ASP A 12 -23.60 -5.38 3.75
CA ASP A 12 -23.10 -4.55 2.65
C ASP A 12 -21.83 -5.13 2.04
N LYS A 13 -21.84 -5.29 0.72
CA LYS A 13 -20.64 -5.59 -0.03
C LYS A 13 -19.74 -4.37 -0.09
N ILE A 14 -18.47 -4.55 0.22
CA ILE A 14 -17.43 -3.53 0.13
C ILE A 14 -16.52 -3.80 -1.08
N LEU A 15 -16.07 -5.04 -1.21
CA LEU A 15 -15.30 -5.51 -2.35
C LEU A 15 -15.93 -6.78 -2.91
N GLU A 16 -15.96 -6.90 -4.25
CA GLU A 16 -16.47 -8.08 -4.91
C GLU A 16 -15.61 -8.48 -6.12
N ASN A 17 -15.65 -9.75 -6.46
CA ASN A 17 -14.92 -10.29 -7.60
C ASN A 17 -13.41 -9.94 -7.63
N CYS A 18 -12.83 -9.75 -6.45
CA CYS A 18 -11.41 -9.46 -6.33
C CYS A 18 -10.57 -10.69 -6.67
N THR A 19 -9.43 -10.48 -7.33
CA THR A 19 -8.48 -11.54 -7.64
C THR A 19 -7.08 -11.13 -7.21
N LEU A 20 -6.24 -12.10 -6.93
CA LEU A 20 -4.84 -11.87 -6.58
C LEU A 20 -3.93 -12.93 -7.19
N SER A 21 -2.77 -12.50 -7.65
CA SER A 21 -1.68 -13.39 -8.08
C SER A 21 -0.33 -12.70 -7.97
N LEU A 22 0.73 -13.49 -7.87
CA LEU A 22 2.11 -13.03 -7.83
C LEU A 22 2.91 -13.80 -8.89
N THR A 23 3.36 -13.10 -9.91
CA THR A 23 4.10 -13.68 -11.03
C THR A 23 5.59 -13.62 -10.77
N LEU A 24 6.22 -14.77 -10.69
CA LEU A 24 7.67 -14.97 -10.64
C LEU A 24 8.21 -15.24 -12.04
N ALA A 25 9.52 -15.24 -12.19
CA ALA A 25 10.16 -15.50 -13.48
C ALA A 25 9.79 -16.87 -14.09
N ASP A 26 9.47 -17.87 -13.27
CA ASP A 26 9.22 -19.26 -13.69
C ASP A 26 7.76 -19.72 -13.48
N ARG A 27 6.95 -18.98 -12.74
CA ARG A 27 5.56 -19.36 -12.41
C ARG A 27 4.71 -18.20 -11.92
N THR A 28 3.38 -18.38 -11.93
CA THR A 28 2.45 -17.46 -11.28
C THR A 28 1.77 -18.12 -10.08
N LEU A 29 2.02 -17.57 -8.89
CA LEU A 29 1.36 -17.98 -7.66
C LEU A 29 -0.05 -17.39 -7.61
N GLY A 30 -1.04 -18.17 -7.17
CA GLY A 30 -2.45 -17.78 -7.18
C GLY A 30 -3.22 -18.21 -8.42
N GLU A 31 -2.56 -18.71 -9.47
CA GLU A 31 -3.19 -19.40 -10.59
C GLU A 31 -3.20 -20.91 -10.39
N LYS A 32 -4.33 -21.56 -10.72
CA LYS A 32 -4.58 -22.99 -10.50
C LYS A 32 -4.13 -23.46 -9.10
N PRO A 33 -4.55 -22.76 -8.03
CA PRO A 33 -4.04 -22.96 -6.69
C PRO A 33 -4.43 -24.34 -6.18
N ARG A 34 -3.47 -25.04 -5.53
CA ARG A 34 -3.70 -26.33 -4.88
C ARG A 34 -3.58 -26.15 -3.37
N LEU A 35 -4.72 -25.96 -2.69
CA LEU A 35 -4.77 -25.77 -1.24
C LEU A 35 -4.24 -27.03 -0.52
N ARG A 36 -3.33 -26.84 0.43
CA ARG A 36 -2.74 -27.87 1.26
C ARG A 36 -3.28 -27.87 2.69
N SER A 37 -3.35 -26.69 3.27
CA SER A 37 -3.87 -26.54 4.63
C SER A 37 -4.41 -25.13 4.87
N VAL A 38 -5.29 -25.01 5.86
CA VAL A 38 -5.85 -23.77 6.37
C VAL A 38 -5.48 -23.63 7.84
N LYS A 39 -4.83 -22.53 8.20
CA LYS A 39 -4.54 -22.18 9.61
C LYS A 39 -5.34 -20.96 9.98
N ARG A 40 -6.01 -21.00 11.14
CA ARG A 40 -6.73 -19.87 11.73
C ARG A 40 -6.04 -19.44 13.01
N SER A 41 -6.02 -18.14 13.25
CA SER A 41 -5.51 -17.54 14.47
C SER A 41 -6.27 -16.25 14.76
N SER A 42 -6.08 -15.72 15.96
CA SER A 42 -6.61 -14.42 16.37
C SER A 42 -5.62 -13.76 17.33
N ALA A 43 -5.71 -12.45 17.44
CA ALA A 43 -5.05 -11.67 18.47
C ALA A 43 -6.06 -10.72 19.11
N ASP A 44 -5.84 -10.40 20.38
CA ASP A 44 -6.54 -9.33 21.10
C ASP A 44 -5.61 -8.83 22.20
N GLU A 45 -4.84 -7.81 21.90
CA GLU A 45 -3.80 -7.26 22.75
C GLU A 45 -3.76 -5.73 22.63
N VAL A 46 -3.13 -5.06 23.57
CA VAL A 46 -2.88 -3.62 23.51
C VAL A 46 -1.39 -3.41 23.26
N LEU A 47 -1.09 -2.65 22.21
CA LEU A 47 0.28 -2.28 21.84
C LEU A 47 0.54 -0.84 22.25
N GLU A 48 1.64 -0.64 22.98
CA GLU A 48 2.11 0.69 23.38
C GLU A 48 3.04 1.25 22.32
N ARG A 49 2.80 2.51 21.94
CA ARG A 49 3.66 3.22 21.00
C ARG A 49 4.70 4.04 21.75
N ARG A 50 5.95 3.87 21.41
CA ARG A 50 7.04 4.66 21.93
C ARG A 50 6.92 6.14 21.54
N ASN A 51 6.59 6.40 20.28
CA ASN A 51 6.39 7.73 19.74
C ASN A 51 4.97 7.82 19.14
N PRO A 52 3.96 8.14 19.94
CA PRO A 52 2.59 8.18 19.48
C PRO A 52 2.34 9.33 18.51
N THR A 53 1.64 9.06 17.42
CA THR A 53 1.15 10.09 16.50
C THR A 53 -0.28 10.52 16.81
N LYS A 54 -1.18 9.55 17.07
CA LYS A 54 -2.57 9.77 17.45
C LYS A 54 -2.85 9.21 18.84
N ASN A 55 -2.63 7.90 19.01
CA ASN A 55 -2.89 7.19 20.26
C ASN A 55 -1.58 6.62 20.81
N ALA A 56 -1.40 6.73 22.15
CA ALA A 56 -0.25 6.13 22.82
C ALA A 56 -0.37 4.61 22.89
N SER A 57 -1.58 4.10 23.08
CA SER A 57 -1.90 2.67 23.09
C SER A 57 -2.94 2.35 22.02
N VAL A 58 -2.75 1.25 21.32
CA VAL A 58 -3.61 0.82 20.21
C VAL A 58 -4.00 -0.64 20.44
N ARG A 59 -5.31 -0.93 20.37
CA ARG A 59 -5.80 -2.30 20.45
C ARG A 59 -5.55 -3.04 19.13
N ASN A 60 -4.74 -4.09 19.19
CA ASN A 60 -4.49 -5.01 18.08
C ASN A 60 -5.43 -6.20 18.20
N ARG A 61 -6.59 -6.10 17.57
CA ARG A 61 -7.60 -7.17 17.58
C ARG A 61 -7.96 -7.60 16.18
N TYR A 62 -7.67 -8.84 15.84
CA TYR A 62 -8.00 -9.41 14.53
C TYR A 62 -8.29 -10.91 14.58
N ASN A 63 -8.98 -11.39 13.55
CA ASN A 63 -9.01 -12.78 13.15
C ASN A 63 -8.18 -12.96 11.89
N ALA A 64 -7.43 -14.05 11.80
CA ALA A 64 -6.59 -14.34 10.66
C ALA A 64 -6.85 -15.73 10.08
N VAL A 65 -6.68 -15.85 8.78
CA VAL A 65 -6.61 -17.12 8.08
C VAL A 65 -5.40 -17.13 7.15
N ARG A 66 -4.61 -18.19 7.22
CA ARG A 66 -3.52 -18.47 6.31
C ARG A 66 -3.84 -19.70 5.49
N LEU A 67 -3.94 -19.51 4.19
CA LEU A 67 -4.17 -20.54 3.19
C LEU A 67 -2.82 -20.96 2.62
N ASN A 68 -2.37 -22.17 2.95
CA ASN A 68 -1.09 -22.71 2.45
C ASN A 68 -1.35 -23.51 1.18
N PHE A 69 -0.61 -23.23 0.13
CA PHE A 69 -0.74 -23.85 -1.17
C PHE A 69 0.49 -24.71 -1.52
N ALA A 70 0.32 -25.62 -2.45
CA ALA A 70 1.43 -26.31 -3.08
C ALA A 70 2.29 -25.30 -3.86
N GLY A 71 3.60 -25.55 -3.94
CA GLY A 71 4.52 -24.65 -4.65
C GLY A 71 5.22 -23.64 -3.74
N GLY A 72 5.18 -23.82 -2.40
CA GLY A 72 5.97 -23.05 -1.45
C GLY A 72 5.42 -21.63 -1.18
N TYR A 73 4.09 -21.46 -1.19
CA TYR A 73 3.51 -20.17 -0.88
C TYR A 73 2.22 -20.29 -0.05
N ALA A 74 1.85 -19.18 0.56
CA ALA A 74 0.59 -18.98 1.24
C ALA A 74 0.03 -17.60 0.95
N VAL A 75 -1.28 -17.44 1.19
CA VAL A 75 -1.94 -16.14 1.30
C VAL A 75 -2.49 -16.03 2.71
N GLU A 76 -2.12 -14.96 3.40
CA GLU A 76 -2.58 -14.63 4.74
C GLU A 76 -3.58 -13.48 4.66
N PHE A 77 -4.76 -13.66 5.24
CA PHE A 77 -5.77 -12.62 5.43
C PHE A 77 -5.89 -12.28 6.90
N ARG A 78 -6.02 -11.01 7.23
CA ARG A 78 -6.39 -10.51 8.55
C ARG A 78 -7.63 -9.62 8.45
N LEU A 79 -8.55 -9.82 9.39
CA LEU A 79 -9.79 -9.06 9.51
C LEU A 79 -9.78 -8.28 10.82
N PHE A 80 -9.85 -6.97 10.70
CA PHE A 80 -9.99 -5.95 11.74
C PHE A 80 -11.33 -5.21 11.55
N ASP A 81 -11.37 -3.91 11.83
CA ASP A 81 -12.36 -2.97 11.27
C ASP A 81 -11.93 -2.61 9.83
N GLY A 82 -11.78 -3.64 9.01
CA GLY A 82 -11.19 -3.66 7.70
C GLY A 82 -10.55 -5.01 7.44
N ALA A 83 -9.86 -5.13 6.31
CA ALA A 83 -9.19 -6.35 5.91
C ALA A 83 -7.82 -6.06 5.30
N ALA A 84 -6.93 -7.00 5.44
CA ALA A 84 -5.67 -6.98 4.72
C ALA A 84 -5.30 -8.38 4.26
N TYR A 85 -4.57 -8.48 3.14
CA TYR A 85 -3.93 -9.72 2.74
C TYR A 85 -2.49 -9.48 2.31
N ARG A 86 -1.70 -10.55 2.39
CA ARG A 86 -0.35 -10.60 1.82
C ARG A 86 -0.02 -12.00 1.29
N PHE A 87 0.90 -12.05 0.34
CA PHE A 87 1.59 -13.28 0.00
C PHE A 87 2.68 -13.59 1.03
N VAL A 88 2.90 -14.88 1.25
CA VAL A 88 4.02 -15.39 2.04
C VAL A 88 4.64 -16.53 1.24
N THR A 89 5.94 -16.46 0.99
CA THR A 89 6.65 -17.47 0.22
C THR A 89 7.71 -18.20 1.07
N SER A 90 8.00 -19.42 0.68
CA SER A 90 9.09 -20.24 1.22
C SER A 90 9.74 -20.94 0.03
N LEU A 91 10.49 -20.18 -0.74
CA LEU A 91 11.19 -20.58 -1.95
C LEU A 91 12.69 -20.49 -1.70
N PRO A 92 13.52 -21.36 -2.32
CA PRO A 92 14.97 -21.30 -2.16
C PRO A 92 15.58 -20.07 -2.88
N GLY A 93 16.63 -19.52 -2.31
CA GLY A 93 17.43 -18.45 -2.92
C GLY A 93 16.70 -17.14 -3.17
N GLU A 94 17.18 -16.39 -4.12
CA GLU A 94 16.53 -15.17 -4.60
C GLU A 94 15.50 -15.48 -5.71
N VAL A 95 14.49 -14.64 -5.80
CA VAL A 95 13.45 -14.71 -6.83
C VAL A 95 13.26 -13.36 -7.49
N GLU A 96 12.94 -13.39 -8.77
CA GLU A 96 12.50 -12.21 -9.53
C GLU A 96 10.98 -12.20 -9.59
N VAL A 97 10.40 -11.11 -9.12
CA VAL A 97 8.96 -10.85 -9.20
C VAL A 97 8.69 -10.04 -10.46
N MET A 98 8.04 -10.65 -11.42
CA MET A 98 7.71 -10.04 -12.72
C MET A 98 6.50 -9.12 -12.60
N GLY A 99 5.62 -9.37 -11.62
CA GLY A 99 4.42 -8.58 -11.37
C GLY A 99 3.56 -9.14 -10.26
N GLU A 100 2.68 -8.31 -9.74
CA GLU A 100 1.64 -8.68 -8.79
C GLU A 100 0.30 -8.16 -9.31
N ALA A 101 -0.68 -9.03 -9.46
CA ALA A 101 -2.03 -8.65 -9.79
C ALA A 101 -2.89 -8.59 -8.54
N CYS A 102 -3.41 -7.40 -8.25
CA CYS A 102 -4.44 -7.12 -7.27
C CYS A 102 -5.60 -6.44 -8.02
N ARG A 103 -6.63 -7.21 -8.38
CA ARG A 103 -7.84 -6.66 -8.96
C ARG A 103 -8.88 -6.48 -7.86
N LEU A 104 -9.45 -5.28 -7.81
CA LEU A 104 -10.46 -4.89 -6.83
C LEU A 104 -11.74 -4.51 -7.57
N GLY A 105 -12.82 -5.24 -7.33
CA GLY A 105 -14.15 -4.91 -7.82
C GLY A 105 -14.96 -4.19 -6.73
N PHE A 106 -15.81 -3.27 -7.16
CA PHE A 106 -16.68 -2.49 -6.27
C PHE A 106 -18.15 -2.66 -6.66
N PRO A 107 -19.09 -2.51 -5.71
CA PRO A 107 -20.51 -2.46 -6.01
C PRO A 107 -20.84 -1.35 -7.03
N ALA A 108 -21.81 -1.62 -7.90
CA ALA A 108 -22.27 -0.63 -8.87
C ALA A 108 -22.74 0.66 -8.19
N GLY A 109 -22.37 1.82 -8.76
CA GLY A 109 -22.63 3.14 -8.17
C GLY A 109 -21.63 3.60 -7.14
N SER A 110 -20.50 2.91 -6.98
CA SER A 110 -19.39 3.37 -6.17
C SER A 110 -18.66 4.54 -6.82
N GLU A 111 -18.07 5.41 -6.00
CA GLU A 111 -17.30 6.58 -6.43
C GLU A 111 -15.93 6.58 -5.76
N ALA A 112 -14.90 6.98 -6.48
CA ALA A 112 -13.54 7.03 -5.97
C ALA A 112 -13.00 8.47 -5.90
N TRP A 113 -12.13 8.71 -4.93
CA TRP A 113 -11.28 9.90 -4.84
C TRP A 113 -9.86 9.48 -5.15
N LEU A 114 -9.32 9.99 -6.25
CA LEU A 114 -8.08 9.59 -6.90
C LEU A 114 -7.13 10.76 -7.01
N SER A 115 -5.85 10.56 -6.69
CA SER A 115 -4.76 11.46 -7.04
C SER A 115 -4.02 10.87 -8.23
N GLU A 116 -4.26 11.42 -9.41
CA GLU A 116 -3.82 10.83 -10.68
C GLU A 116 -2.48 11.38 -11.14
N VAL A 117 -1.66 10.49 -11.69
CA VAL A 117 -0.36 10.79 -12.28
C VAL A 117 -0.20 10.09 -13.62
N ASP A 118 0.62 10.67 -14.52
CA ASP A 118 0.88 10.12 -15.85
C ASP A 118 1.97 9.03 -15.84
N GLY A 119 2.66 8.84 -14.70
CA GLY A 119 3.72 7.85 -14.58
C GLY A 119 4.25 7.74 -13.16
N PHE A 120 5.15 6.77 -12.94
CA PHE A 120 5.74 6.50 -11.64
C PHE A 120 6.71 7.59 -11.14
N ARG A 121 7.07 8.55 -11.97
CA ARG A 121 7.89 9.69 -11.59
C ARG A 121 7.02 10.92 -11.45
N SER A 122 6.67 11.25 -10.21
CA SER A 122 5.84 12.39 -9.87
C SER A 122 6.27 12.97 -8.52
N MET A 123 5.80 14.17 -8.20
CA MET A 123 5.91 14.75 -6.86
C MET A 123 4.89 14.16 -5.88
N TYR A 124 3.90 13.44 -6.38
CA TYR A 124 2.80 12.84 -5.61
C TYR A 124 2.01 13.86 -4.77
N GLU A 125 1.81 15.06 -5.32
CA GLU A 125 1.10 16.18 -4.70
C GLU A 125 -0.14 16.61 -5.51
N GLU A 126 -0.68 15.66 -6.29
CA GLU A 126 -1.84 15.93 -7.14
C GLU A 126 -3.13 16.06 -6.31
N PRO A 127 -4.01 17.00 -6.67
CA PRO A 127 -5.33 17.10 -6.06
C PRO A 127 -6.16 15.82 -6.25
N TYR A 128 -7.03 15.53 -5.29
CA TYR A 128 -7.97 14.41 -5.44
C TYR A 128 -9.10 14.80 -6.41
N THR A 129 -9.35 13.89 -7.36
CA THR A 129 -10.49 13.95 -8.29
C THR A 129 -11.53 12.93 -7.86
N ARG A 130 -12.80 13.31 -7.86
CA ARG A 130 -13.93 12.40 -7.62
C ARG A 130 -14.46 11.87 -8.93
N VAL A 131 -14.60 10.56 -9.06
CA VAL A 131 -15.06 9.91 -10.28
C VAL A 131 -15.89 8.65 -9.94
N ALA A 132 -16.94 8.37 -10.71
CA ALA A 132 -17.62 7.09 -10.61
C ALA A 132 -16.67 5.96 -11.02
N THR A 133 -16.59 4.87 -10.22
CA THR A 133 -15.66 3.78 -10.52
C THR A 133 -15.93 3.15 -11.89
N ALA A 134 -17.18 3.16 -12.34
CA ALA A 134 -17.59 2.66 -13.67
C ALA A 134 -17.10 3.54 -14.83
N GLU A 135 -16.76 4.81 -14.56
CA GLU A 135 -16.28 5.78 -15.55
C GLU A 135 -14.75 5.93 -15.50
N TYR A 136 -14.10 5.35 -14.49
CA TYR A 136 -12.67 5.39 -14.36
C TYR A 136 -12.03 4.36 -15.29
N ASP A 137 -11.80 4.78 -16.52
CA ASP A 137 -11.00 4.08 -17.51
C ASP A 137 -9.78 4.95 -17.81
N SER A 138 -8.71 4.69 -17.11
CA SER A 138 -7.48 5.46 -17.27
C SER A 138 -6.41 4.63 -17.96
N ALA A 139 -6.59 4.44 -19.28
CA ALA A 139 -5.58 3.77 -20.10
C ALA A 139 -4.19 4.43 -19.97
N ASP A 140 -4.17 5.76 -19.78
CA ASP A 140 -2.97 6.58 -19.77
C ASP A 140 -2.61 7.18 -18.40
N ARG A 141 -3.46 7.02 -17.37
CA ARG A 141 -3.24 7.57 -16.04
C ARG A 141 -3.38 6.51 -14.96
N MET A 142 -2.71 6.72 -13.88
CA MET A 142 -2.77 5.87 -12.68
C MET A 142 -2.93 6.71 -11.43
N SER A 143 -3.40 6.13 -10.36
CA SER A 143 -3.47 6.77 -9.05
C SER A 143 -2.56 6.07 -8.07
N TYR A 144 -1.85 6.85 -7.26
CA TYR A 144 -1.10 6.31 -6.14
C TYR A 144 -1.99 6.15 -4.90
N LEU A 145 -1.56 5.30 -3.98
CA LEU A 145 -2.26 5.10 -2.70
C LEU A 145 -1.92 6.23 -1.69
N PRO A 146 -2.83 6.52 -0.76
CA PRO A 146 -4.12 5.86 -0.55
C PRO A 146 -5.22 6.31 -1.53
N VAL A 147 -6.15 5.41 -1.83
CA VAL A 147 -7.34 5.70 -2.64
C VAL A 147 -8.59 5.44 -1.80
N LEU A 148 -9.50 6.41 -1.77
CA LEU A 148 -10.77 6.29 -1.07
C LEU A 148 -11.88 5.94 -2.05
N VAL A 149 -12.70 4.93 -1.71
CA VAL A 149 -13.89 4.55 -2.48
C VAL A 149 -15.10 4.58 -1.57
N GLY A 150 -16.14 5.32 -1.98
CA GLY A 150 -17.43 5.39 -1.30
C GLY A 150 -18.45 4.47 -1.96
N MET A 151 -19.17 3.71 -1.15
CA MET A 151 -20.22 2.80 -1.58
C MET A 151 -21.59 3.50 -1.62
N PRO A 152 -22.55 3.04 -2.42
CA PRO A 152 -23.90 3.62 -2.47
C PRO A 152 -24.60 3.70 -1.10
N GLY A 153 -24.30 2.76 -0.18
CA GLY A 153 -24.83 2.72 1.18
C GLY A 153 -24.18 3.68 2.18
N GLY A 154 -23.22 4.53 1.72
CA GLY A 154 -22.51 5.52 2.55
C GLY A 154 -21.27 5.00 3.24
N LYS A 155 -21.03 3.69 3.30
CA LYS A 155 -19.76 3.13 3.77
C LYS A 155 -18.63 3.48 2.82
N LYS A 156 -17.42 3.54 3.36
CA LYS A 156 -16.21 3.83 2.57
C LYS A 156 -15.15 2.78 2.80
N VAL A 157 -14.33 2.57 1.79
CA VAL A 157 -13.10 1.79 1.91
C VAL A 157 -11.92 2.64 1.49
N LEU A 158 -10.91 2.70 2.35
CA LEU A 158 -9.61 3.30 2.03
C LEU A 158 -8.65 2.18 1.66
N LEU A 159 -8.19 2.22 0.42
CA LEU A 159 -7.17 1.31 -0.09
C LEU A 159 -5.79 1.87 0.29
N ALA A 160 -4.99 1.04 0.90
CA ALA A 160 -3.64 1.37 1.33
C ALA A 160 -2.73 0.14 1.26
N GLU A 161 -1.50 0.32 1.66
CA GLU A 161 -0.54 -0.78 1.84
C GLU A 161 0.27 -0.58 3.12
N SER A 162 0.87 -1.65 3.61
CA SER A 162 1.71 -1.62 4.79
C SER A 162 2.88 -2.60 4.66
N ASP A 163 3.93 -2.35 5.43
CA ASP A 163 5.13 -3.17 5.49
C ASP A 163 5.82 -3.33 4.12
N VAL A 164 5.92 -2.23 3.40
CA VAL A 164 6.55 -2.17 2.07
C VAL A 164 8.07 -2.14 2.26
N ARG A 165 8.72 -3.30 2.10
CA ARG A 165 10.17 -3.47 2.23
C ARG A 165 10.72 -4.23 1.04
N ASP A 166 11.78 -3.71 0.43
CA ASP A 166 12.42 -4.29 -0.76
C ASP A 166 11.41 -4.66 -1.85
N TYR A 167 10.41 -3.80 -2.03
CA TYR A 167 9.29 -4.00 -2.94
C TYR A 167 8.72 -2.64 -3.37
N PRO A 168 8.25 -2.49 -4.60
CA PRO A 168 7.67 -1.23 -5.06
C PRO A 168 6.30 -0.95 -4.43
N CYS A 169 5.97 0.33 -4.29
CA CYS A 169 4.63 0.77 -3.93
C CYS A 169 3.63 0.42 -5.03
N MET A 170 2.41 0.10 -4.62
CA MET A 170 1.31 -0.20 -5.53
C MET A 170 0.63 1.09 -6.01
N PHE A 171 0.37 1.14 -7.30
CA PHE A 171 -0.54 2.09 -7.93
C PHE A 171 -1.76 1.35 -8.44
N VAL A 172 -2.81 2.08 -8.75
CA VAL A 172 -4.04 1.51 -9.32
C VAL A 172 -4.46 2.27 -10.56
N ARG A 173 -5.10 1.58 -11.49
CA ARG A 173 -5.84 2.18 -12.61
C ARG A 173 -7.19 1.51 -12.76
N GLY A 174 -8.09 2.12 -13.51
CA GLY A 174 -9.37 1.54 -13.86
C GLY A 174 -9.18 0.27 -14.70
N ASP A 175 -10.02 -0.74 -14.46
CA ASP A 175 -9.99 -2.01 -15.20
C ASP A 175 -10.99 -2.06 -16.37
N GLY A 176 -11.64 -0.92 -16.68
CA GLY A 176 -12.67 -0.80 -17.71
C GLY A 176 -13.99 -1.52 -17.37
N ALA A 177 -14.13 -2.05 -16.16
CA ALA A 177 -15.30 -2.79 -15.71
C ALA A 177 -15.85 -2.29 -14.35
N GLY A 178 -15.46 -1.08 -13.94
CA GLY A 178 -15.87 -0.46 -12.69
C GLY A 178 -15.05 -0.89 -11.48
N GLY A 179 -13.93 -1.55 -11.68
CA GLY A 179 -12.95 -1.93 -10.68
C GLY A 179 -11.58 -1.30 -10.91
N PHE A 180 -10.64 -1.70 -10.07
CA PHE A 180 -9.24 -1.29 -10.19
C PHE A 180 -8.34 -2.50 -10.38
N GLU A 181 -7.24 -2.30 -11.12
CA GLU A 181 -6.11 -3.22 -11.18
C GLU A 181 -4.83 -2.54 -10.69
N SER A 182 -3.94 -3.33 -10.12
CA SER A 182 -2.66 -2.86 -9.61
C SER A 182 -1.64 -2.62 -10.70
N LEU A 183 -0.78 -1.63 -10.48
CA LEU A 183 0.39 -1.31 -11.28
C LEU A 183 1.61 -1.16 -10.37
N PHE A 184 2.77 -1.53 -10.89
CA PHE A 184 4.03 -1.42 -10.16
C PHE A 184 5.14 -0.92 -11.09
N PRO A 185 6.03 -0.01 -10.61
CA PRO A 185 7.22 0.36 -11.37
C PRO A 185 8.17 -0.83 -11.47
N ARG A 186 8.88 -0.91 -12.58
CA ARG A 186 9.99 -1.85 -12.75
C ARG A 186 11.25 -1.33 -12.08
N VAL A 187 12.14 -2.23 -11.72
CA VAL A 187 13.43 -1.86 -11.15
C VAL A 187 14.25 -1.10 -12.20
N PRO A 188 14.75 0.11 -11.87
CA PRO A 188 15.63 0.84 -12.78
C PRO A 188 16.93 0.09 -13.03
N LYS A 189 17.32 0.00 -14.29
CA LYS A 189 18.58 -0.61 -14.73
C LYS A 189 19.65 0.43 -15.02
N GLU A 190 19.28 1.50 -15.72
CA GLU A 190 20.20 2.56 -16.12
C GLU A 190 19.59 3.92 -15.91
N TYR A 191 20.43 4.87 -15.53
CA TYR A 191 20.04 6.26 -15.30
C TYR A 191 20.85 7.19 -16.20
N ALA A 192 20.25 8.32 -16.60
CA ALA A 192 20.92 9.44 -17.23
C ALA A 192 20.57 10.75 -16.56
N PRO A 193 21.42 11.78 -16.63
CA PRO A 193 21.10 13.12 -16.15
C PRO A 193 19.81 13.67 -16.82
N ALA A 194 19.00 14.39 -16.03
CA ALA A 194 17.74 14.99 -16.50
C ALA A 194 17.54 16.38 -15.88
N GLY A 195 18.49 17.29 -16.13
CA GLY A 195 18.53 18.62 -15.56
C GLY A 195 19.54 18.75 -14.43
N ASP A 196 19.44 19.81 -13.62
CA ASP A 196 20.49 20.22 -12.69
C ASP A 196 20.79 19.17 -11.60
N ARG A 197 19.79 18.58 -10.98
CA ARG A 197 19.99 17.63 -9.86
C ARG A 197 19.08 16.42 -9.96
N SER A 198 18.61 16.13 -11.16
CA SER A 198 17.67 15.04 -11.41
C SER A 198 18.26 13.98 -12.31
N LEU A 199 17.80 12.74 -12.10
CA LEU A 199 18.06 11.61 -12.97
C LEU A 199 16.77 11.17 -13.64
N LYS A 200 16.87 10.62 -14.84
CA LYS A 200 15.81 9.88 -15.50
C LYS A 200 16.22 8.43 -15.69
N ILE A 201 15.28 7.53 -15.56
CA ILE A 201 15.46 6.12 -15.89
C ILE A 201 15.49 6.03 -17.42
N VAL A 202 16.53 5.41 -17.99
CA VAL A 202 16.68 5.21 -19.43
C VAL A 202 16.57 3.75 -19.83
N ALA A 203 16.72 2.84 -18.88
CA ALA A 203 16.44 1.41 -19.04
C ALA A 203 15.92 0.82 -17.74
N GLU A 204 15.03 -0.18 -17.86
CA GLU A 204 14.43 -0.90 -16.74
C GLU A 204 14.74 -2.39 -16.84
N GLU A 205 14.78 -3.05 -15.69
CA GLU A 205 14.80 -4.51 -15.62
C GLU A 205 13.42 -5.08 -15.97
N PRO A 206 13.31 -6.35 -16.38
CA PRO A 206 12.02 -6.95 -16.71
C PRO A 206 11.15 -7.24 -15.50
N TYR A 207 11.65 -7.09 -14.29
CA TYR A 207 10.98 -7.40 -13.01
C TYR A 207 10.71 -6.15 -12.18
N ILE A 208 9.72 -6.26 -11.29
CA ILE A 208 9.34 -5.20 -10.33
C ILE A 208 10.14 -5.29 -9.02
N ALA A 209 10.66 -6.49 -8.69
CA ALA A 209 11.54 -6.71 -7.54
C ALA A 209 12.42 -7.95 -7.74
N ARG A 210 13.64 -7.90 -7.17
CA ARG A 210 14.48 -9.07 -6.93
C ARG A 210 14.68 -9.18 -5.43
N THR A 211 14.32 -10.31 -4.83
CA THR A 211 14.23 -10.44 -3.38
C THR A 211 14.40 -11.87 -2.93
N GLN A 212 14.54 -12.08 -1.61
CA GLN A 212 14.63 -13.43 -1.04
C GLN A 212 13.35 -14.23 -1.32
N GLY A 213 13.52 -15.49 -1.73
CA GLY A 213 12.40 -16.38 -2.01
C GLY A 213 11.60 -16.79 -0.77
N THR A 214 12.19 -16.70 0.43
CA THR A 214 11.50 -16.92 1.70
C THR A 214 11.27 -15.60 2.39
N ARG A 215 10.03 -15.06 2.27
CA ARG A 215 9.65 -13.77 2.83
C ARG A 215 8.13 -13.59 2.98
N THR A 216 7.75 -12.53 3.66
CA THR A 216 6.43 -11.91 3.56
C THR A 216 6.47 -10.77 2.53
N PHE A 217 5.39 -10.60 1.78
CA PHE A 217 5.19 -9.47 0.88
C PHE A 217 4.40 -8.36 1.56
N PRO A 218 4.36 -7.15 1.01
CA PRO A 218 3.57 -6.07 1.58
C PRO A 218 2.09 -6.45 1.77
N TRP A 219 1.49 -5.87 2.80
CA TRP A 219 0.06 -5.98 3.02
C TRP A 219 -0.70 -5.10 2.03
N ARG A 220 -1.72 -5.65 1.40
CA ARG A 220 -2.76 -4.92 0.67
C ARG A 220 -3.91 -4.69 1.62
N VAL A 221 -4.21 -3.43 1.89
CA VAL A 221 -5.05 -3.01 3.01
C VAL A 221 -6.33 -2.37 2.50
N ALA A 222 -7.45 -2.77 3.07
CA ALA A 222 -8.77 -2.19 2.87
C ALA A 222 -9.33 -1.78 4.24
N VAL A 223 -9.19 -0.51 4.60
CA VAL A 223 -9.81 0.05 5.81
C VAL A 223 -11.27 0.32 5.52
N VAL A 224 -12.18 -0.27 6.26
CA VAL A 224 -13.63 -0.07 6.10
C VAL A 224 -14.15 0.89 7.16
N ALA A 225 -14.89 1.90 6.74
CA ALA A 225 -15.45 2.90 7.64
C ALA A 225 -16.92 3.15 7.32
N GLU A 226 -17.74 3.21 8.37
CA GLU A 226 -19.16 3.64 8.29
C GLU A 226 -19.30 5.16 8.32
N LYS A 227 -18.30 5.85 8.90
CA LYS A 227 -18.25 7.31 9.06
C LYS A 227 -16.85 7.81 8.73
N ASP A 228 -16.75 8.98 8.13
CA ASP A 228 -15.48 9.59 7.72
C ASP A 228 -14.51 9.79 8.89
N ALA A 229 -14.99 10.13 10.07
CA ALA A 229 -14.17 10.27 11.28
C ALA A 229 -13.39 8.99 11.62
N ALA A 230 -13.96 7.81 11.37
CA ALA A 230 -13.29 6.54 11.62
C ALA A 230 -12.06 6.31 10.74
N LEU A 231 -11.98 6.94 9.56
CA LEU A 231 -10.79 6.87 8.70
C LEU A 231 -9.60 7.63 9.32
N ILE A 232 -9.87 8.77 9.98
CA ILE A 232 -8.82 9.59 10.60
C ILE A 232 -8.19 8.87 11.78
N GLU A 233 -8.98 8.14 12.56
CA GLU A 233 -8.53 7.44 13.77
C GLU A 233 -8.02 6.02 13.49
N ASN A 234 -8.13 5.54 12.24
CA ASN A 234 -7.75 4.19 11.90
C ASN A 234 -6.22 3.99 11.99
N GLU A 235 -5.83 2.87 12.59
CA GLU A 235 -4.42 2.52 12.85
C GLU A 235 -3.99 1.24 12.09
N LEU A 236 -4.81 0.76 11.16
CA LEU A 236 -4.61 -0.55 10.53
C LEU A 236 -3.27 -0.67 9.78
N VAL A 237 -2.86 0.38 9.06
CA VAL A 237 -1.57 0.38 8.36
C VAL A 237 -0.41 0.22 9.33
N TRP A 238 -0.48 0.87 10.50
CA TRP A 238 0.55 0.74 11.54
C TRP A 238 0.51 -0.64 12.22
N LEU A 239 -0.69 -1.16 12.53
CA LEU A 239 -0.86 -2.48 13.18
C LEU A 239 -0.36 -3.64 12.32
N LEU A 240 -0.32 -3.47 11.01
CA LEU A 240 0.14 -4.49 10.06
C LEU A 240 1.64 -4.42 9.79
N ALA A 241 2.28 -3.29 10.08
CA ALA A 241 3.72 -3.15 9.92
C ALA A 241 4.48 -3.99 10.95
N GLU A 242 5.62 -4.54 10.56
CA GLU A 242 6.51 -5.17 11.52
C GLU A 242 7.04 -4.14 12.53
N PRO A 243 7.16 -4.51 13.80
CA PRO A 243 7.77 -3.65 14.81
C PRO A 243 9.17 -3.19 14.37
N ALA A 244 9.56 -1.99 14.80
CA ALA A 244 10.91 -1.52 14.61
C ALA A 244 11.91 -2.50 15.23
N ALA A 245 13.08 -2.63 14.59
CA ALA A 245 14.15 -3.44 15.14
C ALA A 245 14.48 -3.03 16.58
N ASP A 246 14.80 -4.00 17.41
CA ASP A 246 15.22 -3.74 18.79
C ASP A 246 16.58 -3.00 18.77
N ALA A 247 16.51 -1.70 19.02
CA ALA A 247 17.64 -0.80 19.05
C ALA A 247 17.35 0.37 19.99
N ASP A 248 18.37 1.06 20.44
CA ASP A 248 18.23 2.27 21.24
C ASP A 248 17.74 3.45 20.36
N TRP A 249 16.45 3.73 20.47
CA TRP A 249 15.78 4.86 19.81
C TRP A 249 15.44 6.02 20.75
N ASP A 250 15.98 6.05 21.99
CA ASP A 250 15.63 7.04 23.00
C ASP A 250 16.07 8.46 22.64
N TRP A 251 17.01 8.58 21.71
CA TRP A 251 17.43 9.84 21.16
C TRP A 251 16.43 10.46 20.17
N VAL A 252 15.54 9.65 19.58
CA VAL A 252 14.51 10.12 18.64
C VAL A 252 13.37 10.72 19.44
N LYS A 253 13.19 12.02 19.35
CA LYS A 253 12.11 12.75 20.05
C LYS A 253 11.33 13.60 19.05
N PRO A 254 9.98 13.61 19.12
CA PRO A 254 9.19 14.56 18.35
C PRO A 254 9.47 15.98 18.82
N GLY A 255 9.39 16.94 17.90
CA GLY A 255 9.63 18.34 18.21
C GLY A 255 9.24 19.25 17.06
N LEU A 256 9.35 20.55 17.28
CA LEU A 256 9.19 21.56 16.25
C LEU A 256 10.50 21.65 15.43
N VAL A 257 10.34 21.72 14.12
CA VAL A 257 11.46 21.88 13.17
C VAL A 257 11.26 23.18 12.41
N SER A 258 12.28 24.01 12.35
CA SER A 258 12.32 25.16 11.45
C SER A 258 12.75 24.70 10.08
N TRP A 259 11.94 24.99 9.07
CA TRP A 259 12.25 24.64 7.68
C TRP A 259 12.22 25.91 6.80
N ASP A 260 13.38 26.50 6.66
CA ASP A 260 13.58 27.78 5.95
C ASP A 260 13.36 27.68 4.43
N TRP A 261 13.61 26.51 3.85
CA TRP A 261 13.41 26.27 2.41
C TRP A 261 11.97 26.54 1.97
N TRP A 262 10.98 26.19 2.81
CA TRP A 262 9.56 26.41 2.52
C TRP A 262 9.21 27.88 2.29
N ASN A 263 9.88 28.78 2.98
CA ASN A 263 9.73 30.24 2.83
C ASN A 263 10.64 30.85 1.76
N GLY A 264 11.17 30.06 0.84
CA GLY A 264 12.11 30.51 -0.19
C GLY A 264 13.46 30.97 0.40
N MET A 265 13.86 30.39 1.52
CA MET A 265 15.10 30.70 2.25
C MET A 265 15.20 32.18 2.67
N ARG A 266 14.06 32.82 2.94
CA ARG A 266 13.99 34.25 3.33
C ARG A 266 13.34 34.38 4.70
N LEU A 267 14.04 35.07 5.57
CA LEU A 267 13.48 35.60 6.81
C LEU A 267 13.45 37.12 6.71
N THR A 268 12.27 37.72 6.96
CA THR A 268 12.11 39.17 6.92
C THR A 268 12.75 39.81 8.14
N GLY A 269 13.57 40.81 7.92
CA GLY A 269 14.21 41.61 9.00
C GLY A 269 15.48 41.04 9.58
N VAL A 270 16.02 39.96 9.04
CA VAL A 270 17.32 39.39 9.41
C VAL A 270 18.18 39.06 8.20
N ASP A 271 19.49 39.15 8.32
CA ASP A 271 20.44 38.71 7.29
C ASP A 271 20.59 37.18 7.40
N PHE A 272 19.57 36.47 6.93
CA PHE A 272 19.55 35.01 6.94
C PHE A 272 20.14 34.47 5.64
N ARG A 273 21.06 33.53 5.77
CA ARG A 273 21.64 32.77 4.65
C ARG A 273 21.55 31.28 4.97
N ALA A 274 20.74 30.55 4.20
CA ALA A 274 20.63 29.12 4.32
C ALA A 274 22.01 28.45 4.27
N GLY A 275 22.27 27.53 5.19
CA GLY A 275 23.53 26.80 5.34
C GLY A 275 24.63 27.55 6.06
N ARG A 276 24.43 28.83 6.43
CA ARG A 276 25.39 29.59 7.25
C ARG A 276 24.89 29.93 8.65
N ASN A 277 23.57 30.11 8.80
CA ASN A 277 22.95 30.56 10.05
C ASN A 277 22.07 29.50 10.69
N THR A 278 22.17 28.24 10.27
CA THR A 278 21.37 27.13 10.77
C THR A 278 21.95 26.45 12.02
N GLU A 279 23.10 26.92 12.51
CA GLU A 279 23.77 26.38 13.71
C GLU A 279 23.43 27.13 15.01
N SER A 280 22.47 28.04 14.98
CA SER A 280 22.11 28.85 16.17
C SER A 280 20.78 28.47 16.78
#